data_7c9218f27fe13106290c45194f82b990
#
_entry.id   7c9218f27fe13106290c45194f82b990
#
_cell.length_a   1.000
_cell.length_b   1.000
_cell.length_c   1.000
_cell.angle_alpha   90.00
_cell.angle_beta   90.00
_cell.angle_gamma   90.00
#
_symmetry.space_group_name_H-M   'P 1'
#
loop_
_entity.id
_entity.type
_entity.pdbx_description
1 polymer ?
#
loop_
_entity_poly.entity_id
_entity_poly.type
_entity_poly.pdbx_seq_one_letter_code
_entity_poly.pdbx_strand_id
1 'polypeptide(L)'
;NLSQEGYQISTAINGRDAIAKAKKVLPHLIIMDVMMPEMDGIEACENIRKIPELSNVIITFLTARSEDYSQVAGFDAGADDYITKPIKQKLLISKVKALLRRLKEAEIDSETLNVGGIEINREEYKIVKDNIEIVLPRKEFELFYLLATKPGKVFKREEILDKVWGNEVVVGGRTIDVHI
;
A
#
# COMPACT_ATOMS: atom_id res chain seq x y z
N ASN A 1 22.60 -3.84 1.22
CA ASN A 1 21.72 -4.10 0.07
C ASN A 1 20.57 -5.00 0.49
N LEU A 2 19.35 -4.79 -0.08
CA LEU A 2 18.18 -5.62 0.25
C LEU A 2 18.41 -7.10 -0.04
N SER A 3 19.16 -7.45 -1.09
CA SER A 3 19.53 -8.85 -1.38
C SER A 3 20.35 -9.49 -0.25
N GLN A 4 21.18 -8.73 0.46
CA GLN A 4 21.96 -9.22 1.61
C GLN A 4 21.09 -9.47 2.85
N GLU A 5 19.90 -8.86 2.89
CA GLU A 5 18.89 -9.09 3.93
C GLU A 5 17.97 -10.29 3.59
N GLY A 6 18.25 -11.04 2.53
CA GLY A 6 17.53 -12.25 2.15
C GLY A 6 16.33 -12.01 1.23
N TYR A 7 16.11 -10.78 0.72
CA TYR A 7 15.02 -10.52 -0.21
C TYR A 7 15.36 -10.92 -1.64
N GLN A 8 14.38 -11.51 -2.34
CA GLN A 8 14.47 -11.70 -3.78
C GLN A 8 14.14 -10.37 -4.47
N ILE A 9 15.06 -9.89 -5.32
CA ILE A 9 14.95 -8.59 -5.97
C ILE A 9 14.77 -8.77 -7.47
N SER A 10 13.74 -8.14 -8.01
CA SER A 10 13.54 -7.93 -9.44
C SER A 10 13.60 -6.43 -9.73
N THR A 11 14.30 -6.03 -10.79
CA THR A 11 14.43 -4.63 -11.18
C THR A 11 13.72 -4.34 -12.49
N ALA A 12 13.13 -3.16 -12.61
CA ALA A 12 12.48 -2.65 -13.80
C ALA A 12 13.08 -1.29 -14.18
N ILE A 13 13.06 -0.97 -15.46
CA ILE A 13 13.66 0.26 -16.00
C ILE A 13 12.64 1.40 -16.21
N ASN A 14 11.37 1.08 -16.30
CA ASN A 14 10.24 2.02 -16.43
C ASN A 14 8.94 1.38 -15.92
N GLY A 15 7.83 2.12 -15.96
CA GLY A 15 6.54 1.65 -15.45
C GLY A 15 5.98 0.45 -16.23
N ARG A 16 6.16 0.41 -17.56
CA ARG A 16 5.69 -0.73 -18.39
C ARG A 16 6.42 -2.02 -18.06
N ASP A 17 7.74 -1.94 -17.93
CA ASP A 17 8.58 -3.08 -17.54
C ASP A 17 8.24 -3.54 -16.11
N ALA A 18 7.97 -2.58 -15.20
CA ALA A 18 7.54 -2.88 -13.83
C ALA A 18 6.23 -3.67 -13.80
N ILE A 19 5.20 -3.26 -14.54
CA ILE A 19 3.92 -3.96 -14.65
C ILE A 19 4.13 -5.37 -15.22
N ALA A 20 4.88 -5.49 -16.33
CA ALA A 20 5.12 -6.78 -16.97
C ALA A 20 5.85 -7.76 -16.04
N LYS A 21 6.83 -7.29 -15.28
CA LYS A 21 7.55 -8.10 -14.29
C LYS A 21 6.70 -8.41 -13.06
N ALA A 22 5.94 -7.45 -12.55
CA ALA A 22 5.07 -7.67 -11.40
C ALA A 22 4.04 -8.78 -11.66
N LYS A 23 3.43 -8.84 -12.84
CA LYS A 23 2.54 -9.94 -13.25
C LYS A 23 3.18 -11.32 -13.22
N LYS A 24 4.50 -11.40 -13.48
CA LYS A 24 5.22 -12.67 -13.52
C LYS A 24 5.71 -13.12 -12.16
N VAL A 25 6.18 -12.17 -11.32
CA VAL A 25 6.84 -12.50 -10.05
C VAL A 25 5.91 -12.35 -8.85
N LEU A 26 4.77 -11.69 -9.01
CA LEU A 26 3.78 -11.41 -7.95
C LEU A 26 4.46 -10.91 -6.65
N PRO A 27 5.11 -9.75 -6.68
CA PRO A 27 5.92 -9.28 -5.57
C PRO A 27 5.06 -8.88 -4.37
N HIS A 28 5.61 -8.99 -3.16
CA HIS A 28 4.96 -8.48 -1.95
C HIS A 28 5.09 -6.95 -1.81
N LEU A 29 6.15 -6.37 -2.36
CA LEU A 29 6.45 -4.95 -2.27
C LEU A 29 7.06 -4.45 -3.58
N ILE A 30 6.59 -3.32 -4.05
CA ILE A 30 7.17 -2.57 -5.18
C ILE A 30 7.70 -1.24 -4.65
N ILE A 31 8.98 -0.98 -4.87
CA ILE A 31 9.58 0.34 -4.65
C ILE A 31 9.70 1.00 -6.01
N MET A 32 8.97 2.08 -6.22
CA MET A 32 8.77 2.69 -7.52
C MET A 32 9.22 4.15 -7.52
N ASP A 33 10.09 4.50 -8.46
CA ASP A 33 10.40 5.92 -8.69
C ASP A 33 9.17 6.60 -9.31
N VAL A 34 8.84 7.80 -8.86
CA VAL A 34 7.78 8.61 -9.49
C VAL A 34 8.22 9.02 -10.89
N MET A 35 9.46 9.50 -11.04
CA MET A 35 9.98 9.99 -12.31
C MET A 35 10.68 8.89 -13.09
N MET A 36 9.98 8.29 -14.03
CA MET A 36 10.54 7.28 -14.92
C MET A 36 10.22 7.63 -16.39
N PRO A 37 11.07 7.20 -17.34
CA PRO A 37 10.80 7.39 -18.77
C PRO A 37 9.64 6.50 -19.24
N GLU A 38 9.00 6.88 -20.36
CA GLU A 38 7.92 6.19 -21.06
C GLU A 38 6.60 6.09 -20.28
N MET A 39 6.62 5.56 -19.08
CA MET A 39 5.50 5.47 -18.14
C MET A 39 6.03 5.81 -16.77
N ASP A 40 5.50 6.85 -16.17
CA ASP A 40 5.89 7.27 -14.83
C ASP A 40 5.34 6.32 -13.74
N GLY A 41 5.79 6.55 -12.50
CA GLY A 41 5.43 5.67 -11.39
C GLY A 41 3.97 5.78 -10.99
N ILE A 42 3.35 6.94 -11.13
CA ILE A 42 1.95 7.19 -10.76
C ILE A 42 1.04 6.42 -11.72
N GLU A 43 1.24 6.61 -13.03
CA GLU A 43 0.51 5.87 -14.06
C GLU A 43 0.72 4.35 -13.93
N ALA A 44 1.94 3.91 -13.61
CA ALA A 44 2.23 2.50 -13.37
C ALA A 44 1.49 1.96 -12.15
N CYS A 45 1.41 2.72 -11.06
CA CYS A 45 0.67 2.36 -9.85
C CYS A 45 -0.82 2.17 -10.14
N GLU A 46 -1.46 3.14 -10.80
CA GLU A 46 -2.87 3.05 -11.21
C GLU A 46 -3.16 1.80 -12.05
N ASN A 47 -2.26 1.50 -12.98
CA ASN A 47 -2.40 0.32 -13.83
C ASN A 47 -2.19 -0.99 -13.04
N ILE A 48 -1.27 -1.03 -12.07
CA ILE A 48 -1.06 -2.18 -11.19
C ILE A 48 -2.31 -2.41 -10.33
N ARG A 49 -2.93 -1.35 -9.80
CA ARG A 49 -4.15 -1.47 -8.96
C ARG A 49 -5.36 -2.03 -9.71
N LYS A 50 -5.40 -1.87 -11.04
CA LYS A 50 -6.45 -2.46 -11.91
C LYS A 50 -6.24 -3.95 -12.18
N ILE A 51 -5.12 -4.54 -11.76
CA ILE A 51 -4.81 -5.96 -11.96
C ILE A 51 -5.18 -6.72 -10.67
N PRO A 52 -6.17 -7.61 -10.70
CA PRO A 52 -6.68 -8.28 -9.50
C PRO A 52 -5.58 -8.97 -8.68
N GLU A 53 -4.66 -9.68 -9.34
CA GLU A 53 -3.57 -10.41 -8.69
C GLU A 53 -2.53 -9.50 -8.03
N LEU A 54 -2.53 -8.21 -8.35
CA LEU A 54 -1.60 -7.20 -7.84
C LEU A 54 -2.29 -6.10 -7.03
N SER A 55 -3.62 -6.19 -6.85
CA SER A 55 -4.39 -5.17 -6.12
C SER A 55 -3.87 -4.93 -4.70
N ASN A 56 -3.40 -5.99 -4.05
CA ASN A 56 -2.93 -5.98 -2.65
C ASN A 56 -1.41 -5.85 -2.50
N VAL A 57 -0.64 -5.73 -3.59
CA VAL A 57 0.81 -5.51 -3.50
C VAL A 57 1.10 -4.18 -2.81
N ILE A 58 2.06 -4.15 -1.90
CA ILE A 58 2.49 -2.89 -1.29
C ILE A 58 3.26 -2.08 -2.32
N ILE A 59 2.85 -0.83 -2.54
CA ILE A 59 3.56 0.10 -3.43
C ILE A 59 4.04 1.29 -2.61
N THR A 60 5.36 1.52 -2.61
CA THR A 60 5.97 2.71 -2.00
C THR A 60 6.71 3.51 -3.06
N PHE A 61 6.45 4.80 -3.12
CA PHE A 61 7.12 5.68 -4.06
C PHE A 61 8.48 6.18 -3.54
N LEU A 62 9.43 6.34 -4.47
CA LEU A 62 10.63 7.14 -4.28
C LEU A 62 10.40 8.51 -4.90
N THR A 63 10.42 9.58 -4.10
CA THR A 63 10.16 10.95 -4.57
C THR A 63 11.25 11.92 -4.16
N ALA A 64 11.45 12.99 -4.93
CA ALA A 64 12.29 14.10 -4.53
C ALA A 64 11.52 14.97 -3.49
N ARG A 65 12.26 15.58 -2.56
CA ARG A 65 11.72 16.32 -1.40
C ARG A 65 10.85 17.56 -1.76
N SER A 66 10.89 18.01 -3.00
CA SER A 66 10.21 19.24 -3.48
C SER A 66 8.85 19.01 -4.14
N GLU A 67 8.35 17.77 -4.14
CA GLU A 67 7.16 17.41 -4.92
C GLU A 67 5.99 17.02 -4.00
N ASP A 68 5.48 17.99 -3.22
CA ASP A 68 4.24 17.79 -2.43
C ASP A 68 3.07 17.35 -3.31
N TYR A 69 3.01 17.84 -4.56
CA TYR A 69 2.01 17.45 -5.54
C TYR A 69 2.13 15.96 -5.93
N SER A 70 3.35 15.45 -6.09
CA SER A 70 3.58 14.03 -6.42
C SER A 70 3.19 13.10 -5.28
N GLN A 71 3.23 13.56 -4.04
CA GLN A 71 2.81 12.75 -2.89
C GLN A 71 1.28 12.59 -2.87
N VAL A 72 0.54 13.68 -3.07
CA VAL A 72 -0.93 13.64 -3.14
C VAL A 72 -1.38 12.78 -4.32
N ALA A 73 -0.86 13.04 -5.52
CA ALA A 73 -1.18 12.24 -6.72
C ALA A 73 -0.79 10.76 -6.57
N GLY A 74 0.29 10.47 -5.85
CA GLY A 74 0.72 9.09 -5.58
C GLY A 74 -0.23 8.33 -4.66
N PHE A 75 -0.78 8.99 -3.64
CA PHE A 75 -1.81 8.38 -2.79
C PHE A 75 -3.12 8.22 -3.54
N ASP A 76 -3.55 9.21 -4.33
CA ASP A 76 -4.73 9.09 -5.21
C ASP A 76 -4.61 7.91 -6.18
N ALA A 77 -3.39 7.62 -6.66
CA ALA A 77 -3.08 6.45 -7.48
C ALA A 77 -3.06 5.12 -6.72
N GLY A 78 -3.26 5.13 -5.39
CA GLY A 78 -3.34 3.94 -4.54
C GLY A 78 -1.99 3.45 -4.00
N ALA A 79 -1.00 4.33 -3.81
CA ALA A 79 0.24 3.98 -3.13
C ALA A 79 0.04 3.83 -1.62
N ASP A 80 0.83 2.96 -1.00
CA ASP A 80 0.75 2.67 0.45
C ASP A 80 1.68 3.56 1.29
N ASP A 81 2.80 4.00 0.72
CA ASP A 81 3.79 4.83 1.41
C ASP A 81 4.68 5.56 0.39
N TYR A 82 5.49 6.48 0.87
CA TYR A 82 6.51 7.15 0.07
C TYR A 82 7.82 7.29 0.84
N ILE A 83 8.91 7.42 0.09
CA ILE A 83 10.26 7.55 0.59
C ILE A 83 10.92 8.72 -0.14
N THR A 84 11.37 9.71 0.62
CA THR A 84 12.06 10.87 0.03
C THR A 84 13.52 10.57 -0.30
N LYS A 85 13.96 10.98 -1.48
CA LYS A 85 15.36 10.96 -1.88
C LYS A 85 16.12 12.19 -1.30
N PRO A 86 17.41 12.07 -0.94
CA PRO A 86 18.22 10.87 -0.92
C PRO A 86 17.94 9.99 0.30
N ILE A 87 17.79 8.68 0.10
CA ILE A 87 17.55 7.74 1.19
C ILE A 87 18.84 7.04 1.65
N LYS A 88 19.06 7.01 2.96
CA LYS A 88 20.13 6.21 3.55
C LYS A 88 19.75 4.72 3.51
N GLN A 89 20.71 3.86 3.15
CA GLN A 89 20.48 2.41 3.01
C GLN A 89 19.83 1.78 4.26
N LYS A 90 20.29 2.13 5.46
CA LYS A 90 19.72 1.63 6.71
C LYS A 90 18.24 1.99 6.87
N LEU A 91 17.86 3.21 6.48
CA LEU A 91 16.48 3.68 6.56
C LEU A 91 15.59 2.94 5.54
N LEU A 92 16.08 2.72 4.32
CA LEU A 92 15.38 1.92 3.32
C LEU A 92 15.10 0.49 3.83
N ILE A 93 16.12 -0.18 4.38
CA ILE A 93 15.97 -1.53 4.93
C ILE A 93 14.94 -1.54 6.07
N SER A 94 14.99 -0.58 7.00
CA SER A 94 14.03 -0.47 8.10
C SER A 94 12.61 -0.28 7.59
N LYS A 95 12.40 0.60 6.62
CA LYS A 95 11.07 0.82 6.00
C LYS A 95 10.55 -0.44 5.31
N VAL A 96 11.38 -1.12 4.51
CA VAL A 96 11.01 -2.38 3.85
C VAL A 96 10.61 -3.44 4.88
N LYS A 97 11.39 -3.60 5.95
CA LYS A 97 11.07 -4.54 7.04
C LYS A 97 9.74 -4.18 7.72
N ALA A 98 9.49 -2.91 8.00
CA ALA A 98 8.24 -2.46 8.61
C ALA A 98 7.03 -2.72 7.72
N LEU A 99 7.13 -2.40 6.42
CA LEU A 99 6.05 -2.63 5.45
C LEU A 99 5.74 -4.13 5.30
N LEU A 100 6.76 -4.98 5.17
CA LEU A 100 6.57 -6.43 5.01
C LEU A 100 6.14 -7.13 6.32
N ARG A 101 6.51 -6.60 7.50
CA ARG A 101 6.02 -7.12 8.79
C ARG A 101 4.49 -7.00 8.88
N ARG A 102 3.91 -5.91 8.42
CA ARG A 102 2.45 -5.72 8.40
C ARG A 102 1.72 -6.74 7.53
N LEU A 103 2.35 -7.21 6.44
CA LEU A 103 1.82 -8.35 5.68
C LEU A 103 1.71 -9.59 6.55
N LYS A 104 2.78 -9.94 7.29
CA LYS A 104 2.80 -11.12 8.16
C LYS A 104 1.84 -11.01 9.33
N GLU A 105 1.71 -9.83 9.94
CA GLU A 105 0.78 -9.61 11.04
C GLU A 105 -0.68 -9.69 10.56
N ALA A 106 -0.97 -9.28 9.33
CA ALA A 106 -2.28 -9.46 8.71
C ALA A 106 -2.59 -10.95 8.37
N GLU A 107 -1.56 -11.76 8.09
CA GLU A 107 -1.71 -13.22 7.89
C GLU A 107 -2.00 -13.99 9.19
N ILE A 108 -1.65 -13.43 10.36
CA ILE A 108 -1.82 -14.09 11.67
C ILE A 108 -3.21 -13.83 12.28
N ASP A 109 -3.87 -12.74 11.92
CA ASP A 109 -5.20 -12.34 12.42
C ASP A 109 -6.28 -12.79 11.41
N SER A 110 -6.48 -14.10 11.28
CA SER A 110 -7.51 -14.71 10.42
C SER A 110 -8.91 -14.54 11.01
N GLU A 111 -9.43 -13.34 11.08
CA GLU A 111 -10.82 -13.13 11.44
C GLU A 111 -11.64 -12.58 10.27
N THR A 112 -12.56 -13.39 9.80
CA THR A 112 -13.64 -12.92 8.95
C THR A 112 -14.61 -12.10 9.82
N LEU A 113 -14.74 -10.82 9.51
CA LEU A 113 -15.61 -9.89 10.24
C LEU A 113 -16.94 -9.78 9.49
N ASN A 114 -18.06 -9.99 10.18
CA ASN A 114 -19.39 -9.80 9.61
C ASN A 114 -20.06 -8.59 10.26
N VAL A 115 -20.24 -7.50 9.50
CA VAL A 115 -20.84 -6.26 9.99
C VAL A 115 -21.87 -5.74 9.00
N GLY A 116 -23.12 -5.60 9.45
CA GLY A 116 -24.19 -5.01 8.64
C GLY A 116 -24.45 -5.72 7.30
N GLY A 117 -24.28 -7.04 7.24
CA GLY A 117 -24.44 -7.83 6.02
C GLY A 117 -23.24 -7.77 5.06
N ILE A 118 -22.12 -7.21 5.53
CA ILE A 118 -20.86 -7.17 4.81
C ILE A 118 -19.92 -8.18 5.47
N GLU A 119 -19.41 -9.12 4.67
CA GLU A 119 -18.36 -10.06 5.07
C GLU A 119 -17.00 -9.49 4.66
N ILE A 120 -16.09 -9.37 5.61
CA ILE A 120 -14.76 -8.79 5.39
C ILE A 120 -13.73 -9.85 5.76
N ASN A 121 -13.04 -10.40 4.78
CA ASN A 121 -11.95 -11.33 4.97
C ASN A 121 -10.62 -10.57 4.93
N ARG A 122 -9.96 -10.46 6.06
CA ARG A 122 -8.71 -9.73 6.19
C ARG A 122 -7.53 -10.44 5.53
N GLU A 123 -7.51 -11.77 5.53
CA GLU A 123 -6.45 -12.56 4.90
C GLU A 123 -6.43 -12.37 3.39
N GLU A 124 -7.62 -12.43 2.78
CA GLU A 124 -7.79 -12.31 1.34
C GLU A 124 -7.90 -10.85 0.87
N TYR A 125 -7.93 -9.87 1.80
CA TYR A 125 -8.26 -8.46 1.50
C TYR A 125 -9.56 -8.32 0.70
N LYS A 126 -10.53 -9.13 1.05
CA LYS A 126 -11.77 -9.30 0.32
C LYS A 126 -12.96 -8.81 1.12
N ILE A 127 -13.85 -8.11 0.44
CA ILE A 127 -15.14 -7.68 0.98
C ILE A 127 -16.22 -8.30 0.12
N VAL A 128 -17.22 -8.93 0.75
CA VAL A 128 -18.38 -9.48 0.07
C VAL A 128 -19.63 -8.82 0.64
N LYS A 129 -20.46 -8.28 -0.23
CA LYS A 129 -21.79 -7.76 0.11
C LYS A 129 -22.78 -8.23 -0.94
N ASP A 130 -23.91 -8.80 -0.50
CA ASP A 130 -24.97 -9.32 -1.38
C ASP A 130 -24.44 -10.25 -2.48
N ASN A 131 -23.48 -11.12 -2.13
CA ASN A 131 -22.74 -12.01 -3.04
C ASN A 131 -21.90 -11.29 -4.11
N ILE A 132 -21.66 -10.01 -3.95
CA ILE A 132 -20.78 -9.22 -4.83
C ILE A 132 -19.45 -9.02 -4.12
N GLU A 133 -18.36 -9.42 -4.78
CA GLU A 133 -17.02 -9.17 -4.31
C GLU A 133 -16.61 -7.73 -4.61
N ILE A 134 -16.12 -7.01 -3.59
CA ILE A 134 -15.62 -5.63 -3.68
C ILE A 134 -14.13 -5.69 -3.36
N VAL A 135 -13.31 -5.28 -4.30
CA VAL A 135 -11.86 -5.16 -4.13
C VAL A 135 -11.51 -3.70 -3.90
N LEU A 136 -10.86 -3.40 -2.79
CA LEU A 136 -10.35 -2.07 -2.46
C LEU A 136 -8.81 -2.07 -2.53
N PRO A 137 -8.20 -0.93 -2.87
CA PRO A 137 -6.77 -0.73 -2.63
C PRO A 137 -6.41 -1.03 -1.18
N ARG A 138 -5.20 -1.53 -0.94
CA ARG A 138 -4.79 -2.06 0.37
C ARG A 138 -5.08 -1.10 1.53
N LYS A 139 -4.75 0.20 1.40
CA LYS A 139 -4.96 1.18 2.48
C LYS A 139 -6.42 1.52 2.72
N GLU A 140 -7.21 1.55 1.68
CA GLU A 140 -8.66 1.70 1.78
C GLU A 140 -9.29 0.49 2.48
N PHE A 141 -8.84 -0.72 2.13
CA PHE A 141 -9.25 -1.93 2.83
C PHE A 141 -8.88 -1.90 4.31
N GLU A 142 -7.62 -1.59 4.66
CA GLU A 142 -7.16 -1.52 6.06
C GLU A 142 -7.92 -0.46 6.86
N LEU A 143 -8.22 0.70 6.25
CA LEU A 143 -9.05 1.73 6.84
C LEU A 143 -10.49 1.24 7.07
N PHE A 144 -11.10 0.65 6.04
CA PHE A 144 -12.45 0.09 6.13
C PHE A 144 -12.53 -1.01 7.21
N TYR A 145 -11.59 -1.95 7.20
CA TYR A 145 -11.48 -3.00 8.21
C TYR A 145 -11.37 -2.42 9.63
N LEU A 146 -10.47 -1.45 9.85
CA LEU A 146 -10.31 -0.79 11.14
C LEU A 146 -11.63 -0.18 11.63
N LEU A 147 -12.36 0.52 10.77
CA LEU A 147 -13.65 1.13 11.12
C LEU A 147 -14.71 0.07 11.40
N ALA A 148 -14.71 -1.03 10.65
CA ALA A 148 -15.63 -2.14 10.81
C ALA A 148 -15.39 -2.96 12.08
N THR A 149 -14.18 -2.98 12.65
CA THR A 149 -13.89 -3.67 13.92
C THR A 149 -14.66 -3.12 15.11
N LYS A 150 -15.08 -1.85 15.06
CA LYS A 150 -15.81 -1.19 16.16
C LYS A 150 -16.91 -0.28 15.59
N PRO A 151 -18.04 -0.84 15.15
CA PRO A 151 -19.14 -0.05 14.63
C PRO A 151 -19.63 0.98 15.66
N GLY A 152 -19.88 2.21 15.20
CA GLY A 152 -20.33 3.31 16.05
C GLY A 152 -19.23 4.02 16.85
N LYS A 153 -17.96 3.51 16.83
CA LYS A 153 -16.85 4.24 17.44
C LYS A 153 -16.34 5.32 16.48
N VAL A 154 -16.13 6.52 17.01
CA VAL A 154 -15.41 7.58 16.30
C VAL A 154 -13.91 7.42 16.58
N PHE A 155 -13.12 7.23 15.52
CA PHE A 155 -11.67 7.17 15.59
C PHE A 155 -11.07 8.56 15.37
N LYS A 156 -10.05 8.93 16.15
CA LYS A 156 -9.29 10.14 15.90
C LYS A 156 -8.35 9.93 14.69
N ARG A 157 -8.06 11.01 13.94
CA ARG A 157 -7.14 10.96 12.78
C ARG A 157 -5.78 10.35 13.13
N GLU A 158 -5.21 10.74 14.28
CA GLU A 158 -3.94 10.21 14.77
C GLU A 158 -4.01 8.69 15.03
N GLU A 159 -5.11 8.21 15.61
CA GLU A 159 -5.35 6.78 15.86
C GLU A 159 -5.46 6.00 14.53
N ILE A 160 -6.11 6.58 13.52
CA ILE A 160 -6.24 5.97 12.20
C ILE A 160 -4.87 5.92 11.51
N LEU A 161 -4.12 7.03 11.52
CA LEU A 161 -2.78 7.10 10.93
C LEU A 161 -1.84 6.08 11.55
N ASP A 162 -1.82 6.00 12.88
CA ASP A 162 -1.00 5.04 13.62
C ASP A 162 -1.33 3.58 13.25
N LYS A 163 -2.62 3.23 13.21
CA LYS A 163 -3.06 1.85 12.99
C LYS A 163 -2.97 1.41 11.53
N VAL A 164 -3.26 2.29 10.57
CA VAL A 164 -3.29 1.96 9.13
C VAL A 164 -1.94 2.22 8.47
N TRP A 165 -1.24 3.30 8.84
CA TRP A 165 0.07 3.67 8.27
C TRP A 165 1.24 3.43 9.23
N GLY A 166 0.99 3.41 10.57
CA GLY A 166 1.99 3.18 11.62
C GLY A 166 2.78 4.42 11.98
N ASN A 167 3.40 4.40 13.16
CA ASN A 167 4.10 5.53 13.77
C ASN A 167 5.37 5.97 13.04
N GLU A 168 5.93 5.15 12.16
CA GLU A 168 7.18 5.46 11.45
C GLU A 168 6.97 6.17 10.11
N VAL A 169 5.72 6.33 9.69
CA VAL A 169 5.36 6.97 8.43
C VAL A 169 5.02 8.43 8.71
N VAL A 170 5.88 9.34 8.29
CA VAL A 170 5.58 10.78 8.30
C VAL A 170 4.61 11.06 7.15
N VAL A 171 3.35 10.76 7.35
CA VAL A 171 2.27 11.12 6.42
C VAL A 171 1.63 12.42 6.90
N GLY A 172 1.34 13.31 5.97
CA GLY A 172 0.61 14.54 6.28
C GLY A 172 -0.82 14.24 6.75
N GLY A 173 -1.41 15.12 7.54
CA GLY A 173 -2.79 14.95 8.04
C GLY A 173 -3.87 14.82 6.95
N ARG A 174 -3.54 15.08 5.68
CA ARG A 174 -4.43 14.91 4.53
C ARG A 174 -4.44 13.52 3.94
N THR A 175 -3.52 12.62 4.35
CA THR A 175 -3.44 11.26 3.81
C THR A 175 -4.75 10.48 3.97
N ILE A 176 -5.44 10.65 5.10
CA ILE A 176 -6.72 9.98 5.34
C ILE A 176 -7.80 10.49 4.39
N ASP A 177 -7.81 11.80 4.10
CA ASP A 177 -8.87 12.44 3.28
C ASP A 177 -8.84 11.96 1.82
N VAL A 178 -7.73 11.39 1.39
CA VAL A 178 -7.55 10.81 0.03
C VAL A 178 -8.08 9.38 -0.04
N HIS A 179 -8.18 8.68 1.10
CA HIS A 179 -8.61 7.27 1.18
C HIS A 179 -10.03 7.07 1.74
N ILE A 180 -10.77 8.17 1.95
CA ILE A 180 -12.18 8.17 2.32
C ILE A 180 -13.03 8.61 1.14
#